data_6359167704a7e787daeff371ed442800
#
_entry.id   6359167704a7e787daeff371ed442800
#
_cell.length_a   1.000
_cell.length_b   1.000
_cell.length_c   1.000
_cell.angle_alpha   90.00
_cell.angle_beta   90.00
_cell.angle_gamma   90.00
#
_symmetry.space_group_name_H-M   'P 1'
#
loop_
_entity.id
_entity.type
_entity.pdbx_description
1 polymer ?
#
loop_
_entity_poly.entity_id
_entity_poly.type
_entity_poly.pdbx_seq_one_letter_code
_entity_poly.pdbx_strand_id
1 'polypeptide(L)'
;MRSRLLAAGVAMTLAVAVMAAEIDFTDFDDALMRDMDDAVKELDSNVGGRDAPASLANVAVLRDGLVWAENYFVKKPEAPLGAGLARDGLGHLTTIEKSIAAGDFDGAFTGVRGVVKSCKACHEAYKPPE
;
A
#
# COMPACT_ATOMS: atom_id res chain seq x y z
N MET A 1 45.63 -10.53 55.15
CA MET A 1 45.57 -10.68 53.67
C MET A 1 44.15 -11.09 53.30
N ARG A 2 43.40 -10.20 52.69
CA ARG A 2 42.00 -10.46 52.32
C ARG A 2 41.94 -10.62 50.80
N SER A 3 41.80 -11.85 50.33
CA SER A 3 41.57 -12.19 48.94
C SER A 3 40.14 -11.83 48.56
N ARG A 4 39.95 -10.85 47.68
CA ARG A 4 38.66 -10.57 47.03
C ARG A 4 38.58 -11.35 45.71
N LEU A 5 37.78 -12.39 45.72
CA LEU A 5 37.37 -13.10 44.48
C LEU A 5 36.32 -12.26 43.76
N LEU A 6 36.70 -11.68 42.61
CA LEU A 6 35.80 -11.06 41.68
C LEU A 6 35.15 -12.14 40.83
N ALA A 7 33.89 -12.44 41.05
CA ALA A 7 33.10 -13.27 40.20
C ALA A 7 32.68 -12.44 38.96
N ALA A 8 33.27 -12.72 37.79
CA ALA A 8 32.86 -12.17 36.50
C ALA A 8 31.62 -12.94 36.03
N GLY A 9 30.44 -12.30 36.18
CA GLY A 9 29.19 -12.79 35.62
C GLY A 9 29.18 -12.54 34.11
N VAL A 10 29.30 -13.61 33.31
CA VAL A 10 29.07 -13.54 31.86
C VAL A 10 27.57 -13.49 31.62
N ALA A 11 27.04 -12.31 31.31
CA ALA A 11 25.67 -12.16 30.86
C ALA A 11 25.58 -12.64 29.40
N MET A 12 25.05 -13.84 29.21
CA MET A 12 24.79 -14.41 27.91
C MET A 12 23.48 -13.82 27.38
N THR A 13 23.58 -12.76 26.57
CA THR A 13 22.42 -12.22 25.85
C THR A 13 22.04 -13.17 24.73
N LEU A 14 20.94 -13.90 24.91
CA LEU A 14 20.30 -14.64 23.84
C LEU A 14 19.70 -13.60 22.86
N ALA A 15 20.37 -13.40 21.74
CA ALA A 15 19.78 -12.71 20.59
C ALA A 15 18.72 -13.65 19.99
N VAL A 16 17.45 -13.40 20.31
CA VAL A 16 16.34 -14.06 19.63
C VAL A 16 16.27 -13.42 18.23
N ALA A 17 16.81 -14.12 17.24
CA ALA A 17 16.60 -13.75 15.84
C ALA A 17 15.13 -14.02 15.54
N VAL A 18 14.32 -12.95 15.53
CA VAL A 18 12.96 -13.00 14.99
C VAL A 18 13.11 -13.15 13.49
N MET A 19 13.04 -14.39 13.01
CA MET A 19 12.92 -14.64 11.57
C MET A 19 11.52 -14.17 11.17
N ALA A 20 11.44 -13.06 10.41
CA ALA A 20 10.21 -12.64 9.76
C ALA A 20 9.77 -13.80 8.86
N ALA A 21 8.56 -14.35 9.11
CA ALA A 21 7.99 -15.36 8.23
C ALA A 21 7.82 -14.74 6.85
N GLU A 22 8.32 -15.40 5.81
CA GLU A 22 8.12 -14.99 4.43
C GLU A 22 6.63 -15.08 4.11
N ILE A 23 6.05 -13.95 3.64
CA ILE A 23 4.63 -13.89 3.32
C ILE A 23 4.43 -14.50 1.93
N ASP A 24 3.51 -15.45 1.83
CA ASP A 24 3.15 -16.08 0.56
C ASP A 24 2.10 -15.23 -0.17
N PHE A 25 2.48 -14.69 -1.33
CA PHE A 25 1.62 -13.93 -2.24
C PHE A 25 1.34 -14.65 -3.56
N THR A 26 1.60 -15.96 -3.65
CA THR A 26 1.40 -16.73 -4.90
C THR A 26 -0.05 -16.77 -5.36
N ASP A 27 -0.99 -16.52 -4.48
CA ASP A 27 -2.43 -16.42 -4.72
C ASP A 27 -2.91 -14.99 -4.99
N PHE A 28 -2.00 -14.00 -5.07
CA PHE A 28 -2.32 -12.63 -5.42
C PHE A 28 -2.54 -12.50 -6.95
N ASP A 29 -3.52 -11.69 -7.35
CA ASP A 29 -3.83 -11.47 -8.77
C ASP A 29 -2.87 -10.45 -9.41
N ASP A 30 -1.81 -10.96 -10.05
CA ASP A 30 -0.82 -10.14 -10.74
C ASP A 30 -1.39 -9.42 -11.97
N ALA A 31 -2.41 -9.99 -12.62
CA ALA A 31 -3.05 -9.34 -13.76
C ALA A 31 -3.81 -8.09 -13.29
N LEU A 32 -4.57 -8.22 -12.21
CA LEU A 32 -5.25 -7.10 -11.57
C LEU A 32 -4.27 -6.00 -11.17
N MET A 33 -3.11 -6.37 -10.63
CA MET A 33 -2.08 -5.40 -10.23
C MET A 33 -1.53 -4.63 -11.43
N ARG A 34 -1.32 -5.28 -12.58
CA ARG A 34 -0.90 -4.61 -13.81
C ARG A 34 -1.98 -3.65 -14.34
N ASP A 35 -3.24 -4.07 -14.32
CA ASP A 35 -4.36 -3.21 -14.73
C ASP A 35 -4.47 -1.97 -13.85
N MET A 36 -4.24 -2.10 -12.53
CA MET A 36 -4.21 -0.98 -11.60
C MET A 36 -3.00 -0.05 -11.83
N ASP A 37 -1.83 -0.60 -12.13
CA ASP A 37 -0.63 0.19 -12.43
C ASP A 37 -0.81 1.03 -13.70
N ASP A 38 -1.41 0.46 -14.72
CA ASP A 38 -1.75 1.18 -15.95
C ASP A 38 -2.83 2.24 -15.68
N ALA A 39 -3.89 1.88 -14.95
CA ALA A 39 -4.96 2.82 -14.62
C ALA A 39 -4.49 4.02 -13.80
N VAL A 40 -3.55 3.86 -12.87
CA VAL A 40 -3.05 5.00 -12.08
C VAL A 40 -2.20 5.93 -12.92
N LYS A 41 -1.42 5.44 -13.88
CA LYS A 41 -0.64 6.26 -14.82
C LYS A 41 -1.55 7.05 -15.76
N GLU A 42 -2.58 6.39 -16.30
CA GLU A 42 -3.59 7.03 -17.13
C GLU A 42 -4.39 8.08 -16.35
N LEU A 43 -4.76 7.77 -15.10
CA LEU A 43 -5.47 8.70 -14.22
C LEU A 43 -4.68 9.99 -14.01
N ASP A 44 -3.38 9.90 -13.76
CA ASP A 44 -2.50 11.06 -13.61
C ASP A 44 -2.55 11.94 -14.86
N SER A 45 -2.43 11.33 -16.04
CA SER A 45 -2.50 12.02 -17.34
C SER A 45 -3.87 12.64 -17.61
N ASN A 46 -4.96 11.91 -17.35
CA ASN A 46 -6.32 12.33 -17.63
C ASN A 46 -6.77 13.47 -16.69
N VAL A 47 -6.40 13.41 -15.40
CA VAL A 47 -6.64 14.51 -14.45
C VAL A 47 -5.85 15.76 -14.88
N GLY A 48 -4.59 15.59 -15.27
CA GLY A 48 -3.77 16.69 -15.81
C GLY A 48 -4.36 17.31 -17.07
N GLY A 49 -4.95 16.50 -17.95
CA GLY A 49 -5.67 16.92 -19.15
C GLY A 49 -7.09 17.43 -18.91
N ARG A 50 -7.58 17.39 -17.66
CA ARG A 50 -8.96 17.76 -17.26
C ARG A 50 -10.04 16.94 -17.98
N ASP A 51 -9.75 15.69 -18.30
CA ASP A 51 -10.68 14.74 -18.89
C ASP A 51 -11.46 14.01 -17.78
N ALA A 52 -12.63 14.53 -17.43
CA ALA A 52 -13.45 13.96 -16.36
C ALA A 52 -13.94 12.54 -16.69
N PRO A 53 -14.51 12.25 -17.88
CA PRO A 53 -14.96 10.88 -18.19
C PRO A 53 -13.84 9.85 -18.15
N ALA A 54 -12.70 10.13 -18.76
CA ALA A 54 -11.55 9.22 -18.76
C ALA A 54 -10.98 9.04 -17.33
N SER A 55 -10.86 10.12 -16.56
CA SER A 55 -10.43 10.05 -15.16
C SER A 55 -11.34 9.16 -14.30
N LEU A 56 -12.66 9.31 -14.44
CA LEU A 56 -13.62 8.49 -13.68
C LEU A 56 -13.60 7.02 -14.10
N ALA A 57 -13.32 6.72 -15.38
CA ALA A 57 -13.11 5.34 -15.83
C ALA A 57 -11.89 4.69 -15.18
N ASN A 58 -10.78 5.41 -15.08
CA ASN A 58 -9.60 4.92 -14.36
C ASN A 58 -9.86 4.75 -12.85
N VAL A 59 -10.60 5.68 -12.23
CA VAL A 59 -11.00 5.56 -10.82
C VAL A 59 -11.81 4.28 -10.59
N ALA A 60 -12.71 3.91 -11.50
CA ALA A 60 -13.49 2.69 -11.38
C ALA A 60 -12.60 1.43 -11.38
N VAL A 61 -11.63 1.34 -12.28
CA VAL A 61 -10.66 0.23 -12.32
C VAL A 61 -9.87 0.15 -11.01
N LEU A 62 -9.35 1.27 -10.54
CA LEU A 62 -8.59 1.35 -9.30
C LEU A 62 -9.43 0.98 -8.08
N ARG A 63 -10.69 1.39 -8.05
CA ARG A 63 -11.62 1.06 -6.97
C ARG A 63 -11.86 -0.44 -6.88
N ASP A 64 -12.17 -1.08 -8.00
CA ASP A 64 -12.39 -2.52 -8.05
C ASP A 64 -11.14 -3.28 -7.57
N GLY A 65 -9.97 -2.87 -8.03
CA GLY A 65 -8.70 -3.47 -7.62
C GLY A 65 -8.38 -3.27 -6.14
N LEU A 66 -8.60 -2.07 -5.59
CA LEU A 66 -8.35 -1.79 -4.17
C LEU A 66 -9.35 -2.47 -3.24
N VAL A 67 -10.62 -2.61 -3.65
CA VAL A 67 -11.61 -3.42 -2.90
C VAL A 67 -11.19 -4.88 -2.88
N TRP A 68 -10.73 -5.41 -4.00
CA TRP A 68 -10.20 -6.77 -4.07
C TRP A 68 -8.99 -6.93 -3.14
N ALA A 69 -8.04 -6.00 -3.20
CA ALA A 69 -6.84 -6.03 -2.37
C ALA A 69 -7.18 -5.92 -0.87
N GLU A 70 -8.12 -5.06 -0.48
CA GLU A 70 -8.60 -4.99 0.91
C GLU A 70 -9.13 -6.33 1.38
N ASN A 71 -10.01 -6.96 0.60
CA ASN A 71 -10.59 -8.27 0.94
C ASN A 71 -9.54 -9.39 0.99
N TYR A 72 -8.52 -9.32 0.14
CA TYR A 72 -7.38 -10.23 0.16
C TYR A 72 -6.60 -10.10 1.46
N PHE A 73 -6.18 -8.90 1.83
CA PHE A 73 -5.36 -8.66 3.01
C PHE A 73 -6.11 -8.86 4.33
N VAL A 74 -7.43 -8.64 4.38
CA VAL A 74 -8.24 -8.98 5.57
C VAL A 74 -8.11 -10.46 5.94
N LYS A 75 -7.86 -11.33 4.97
CA LYS A 75 -7.68 -12.77 5.16
C LYS A 75 -6.22 -13.18 5.39
N LYS A 76 -5.29 -12.22 5.39
CA LYS A 76 -3.84 -12.46 5.56
C LYS A 76 -3.33 -11.78 6.84
N PRO A 77 -3.51 -12.41 8.03
CA PRO A 77 -3.09 -11.82 9.31
C PRO A 77 -1.58 -11.58 9.40
N GLU A 78 -0.77 -12.30 8.63
CA GLU A 78 0.67 -12.10 8.48
C GLU A 78 1.06 -10.81 7.75
N ALA A 79 0.11 -10.18 7.04
CA ALA A 79 0.29 -8.90 6.35
C ALA A 79 -0.68 -7.82 6.90
N PRO A 80 -0.51 -7.38 8.17
CA PRO A 80 -1.53 -6.60 8.89
C PRO A 80 -1.74 -5.19 8.35
N LEU A 81 -0.81 -4.63 7.56
CA LEU A 81 -0.91 -3.27 7.02
C LEU A 81 -1.71 -3.21 5.70
N GLY A 82 -1.83 -4.33 4.98
CA GLY A 82 -2.34 -4.34 3.61
C GLY A 82 -3.77 -3.83 3.49
N ALA A 83 -4.68 -4.29 4.34
CA ALA A 83 -6.09 -3.86 4.31
C ALA A 83 -6.24 -2.36 4.60
N GLY A 84 -5.51 -1.82 5.57
CA GLY A 84 -5.52 -0.39 5.90
C GLY A 84 -5.00 0.47 4.76
N LEU A 85 -3.91 0.05 4.11
CA LEU A 85 -3.34 0.76 2.96
C LEU A 85 -4.29 0.75 1.76
N ALA A 86 -5.00 -0.36 1.51
CA ALA A 86 -6.03 -0.41 0.47
C ALA A 86 -7.18 0.55 0.77
N ARG A 87 -7.65 0.63 2.03
CA ARG A 87 -8.68 1.60 2.45
C ARG A 87 -8.23 3.05 2.29
N ASP A 88 -6.98 3.35 2.61
CA ASP A 88 -6.42 4.69 2.39
C ASP A 88 -6.48 5.06 0.91
N GLY A 89 -6.10 4.14 0.03
CA GLY A 89 -6.24 4.31 -1.41
C GLY A 89 -7.69 4.57 -1.84
N LEU A 90 -8.64 3.79 -1.33
CA LEU A 90 -10.07 3.98 -1.58
C LEU A 90 -10.57 5.36 -1.14
N GLY A 91 -10.11 5.85 0.01
CA GLY A 91 -10.41 7.19 0.51
C GLY A 91 -9.92 8.29 -0.45
N HIS A 92 -8.72 8.15 -1.01
CA HIS A 92 -8.19 9.07 -2.01
C HIS A 92 -8.98 9.03 -3.32
N LEU A 93 -9.44 7.86 -3.77
CA LEU A 93 -10.32 7.76 -4.94
C LEU A 93 -11.64 8.50 -4.73
N THR A 94 -12.24 8.39 -3.54
CA THR A 94 -13.44 9.16 -3.19
C THR A 94 -13.19 10.67 -3.24
N THR A 95 -12.03 11.13 -2.80
CA THR A 95 -11.63 12.55 -2.91
C THR A 95 -11.53 12.97 -4.38
N ILE A 96 -10.92 12.14 -5.25
CA ILE A 96 -10.81 12.42 -6.69
C ILE A 96 -12.20 12.54 -7.32
N GLU A 97 -13.11 11.60 -7.05
CA GLU A 97 -14.49 11.64 -7.58
C GLU A 97 -15.22 12.92 -7.18
N LYS A 98 -15.15 13.31 -5.91
CA LYS A 98 -15.75 14.55 -5.40
C LYS A 98 -15.15 15.79 -6.03
N SER A 99 -13.83 15.84 -6.17
CA SER A 99 -13.11 16.97 -6.78
C SER A 99 -13.46 17.11 -8.26
N ILE A 100 -13.52 16.01 -9.02
CA ILE A 100 -13.92 16.03 -10.43
C ILE A 100 -15.38 16.50 -10.56
N ALA A 101 -16.29 16.01 -9.72
CA ALA A 101 -17.69 16.45 -9.72
C ALA A 101 -17.85 17.94 -9.44
N ALA A 102 -16.95 18.52 -8.65
CA ALA A 102 -16.90 19.96 -8.38
C ALA A 102 -16.12 20.77 -9.43
N GLY A 103 -15.54 20.13 -10.46
CA GLY A 103 -14.66 20.79 -11.44
C GLY A 103 -13.29 21.19 -10.87
N ASP A 104 -12.93 20.70 -9.68
CA ASP A 104 -11.66 20.95 -9.01
C ASP A 104 -10.61 19.90 -9.40
N PHE A 105 -9.97 20.10 -10.54
CA PHE A 105 -8.92 19.18 -11.01
C PHE A 105 -7.61 19.32 -10.23
N ASP A 106 -7.35 20.43 -9.57
CA ASP A 106 -6.19 20.57 -8.69
C ASP A 106 -6.37 19.74 -7.41
N GLY A 107 -7.58 19.74 -6.85
CA GLY A 107 -7.96 18.85 -5.76
C GLY A 107 -7.94 17.37 -6.18
N ALA A 108 -8.41 17.06 -7.38
CA ALA A 108 -8.32 15.73 -7.96
C ALA A 108 -6.86 15.27 -8.09
N PHE A 109 -5.97 16.10 -8.57
CA PHE A 109 -4.54 15.79 -8.68
C PHE A 109 -3.88 15.53 -7.32
N THR A 110 -4.28 16.26 -6.29
CA THR A 110 -3.85 15.96 -4.92
C THR A 110 -4.30 14.57 -4.48
N GLY A 111 -5.53 14.17 -4.81
CA GLY A 111 -6.04 12.82 -4.57
C GLY A 111 -5.25 11.74 -5.32
N VAL A 112 -4.88 11.98 -6.58
CA VAL A 112 -4.02 11.05 -7.36
C VAL A 112 -2.70 10.80 -6.66
N ARG A 113 -2.04 11.84 -6.17
CA ARG A 113 -0.80 11.69 -5.39
C ARG A 113 -1.00 10.88 -4.12
N GLY A 114 -2.16 11.01 -3.48
CA GLY A 114 -2.54 10.21 -2.33
C GLY A 114 -2.66 8.72 -2.68
N VAL A 115 -3.32 8.38 -3.79
CA VAL A 115 -3.41 7.00 -4.28
C VAL A 115 -2.02 6.43 -4.57
N VAL A 116 -1.19 7.15 -5.32
CA VAL A 116 0.19 6.73 -5.62
C VAL A 116 0.99 6.47 -4.34
N LYS A 117 0.86 7.33 -3.33
CA LYS A 117 1.51 7.14 -2.04
C LYS A 117 1.04 5.86 -1.33
N SER A 118 -0.26 5.55 -1.37
CA SER A 118 -0.80 4.31 -0.81
C SER A 118 -0.27 3.07 -1.54
N CYS A 119 -0.24 3.11 -2.88
CA CYS A 119 0.34 2.03 -3.70
C CYS A 119 1.81 1.79 -3.33
N LYS A 120 2.60 2.86 -3.25
CA LYS A 120 4.01 2.79 -2.89
C LYS A 120 4.23 2.22 -1.49
N ALA A 121 3.47 2.66 -0.51
CA ALA A 121 3.57 2.18 0.86
C ALA A 121 3.28 0.68 0.97
N CYS A 122 2.27 0.18 0.25
CA CYS A 122 1.96 -1.24 0.19
C CYS A 122 3.08 -2.05 -0.46
N HIS A 123 3.61 -1.59 -1.60
CA HIS A 123 4.71 -2.24 -2.31
C HIS A 123 6.02 -2.23 -1.50
N GLU A 124 6.31 -1.19 -0.74
CA GLU A 124 7.47 -1.16 0.16
C GLU A 124 7.34 -2.19 1.29
N ALA A 125 6.12 -2.42 1.78
CA ALA A 125 5.88 -3.38 2.85
C ALA A 125 5.84 -4.84 2.36
N TYR A 126 5.27 -5.10 1.18
CA TYR A 126 4.84 -6.45 0.79
C TYR A 126 5.23 -6.87 -0.64
N LYS A 127 5.70 -5.99 -1.52
CA LYS A 127 6.15 -6.41 -2.84
C LYS A 127 7.36 -7.33 -2.70
N PRO A 128 7.35 -8.55 -3.27
CA PRO A 128 8.51 -9.41 -3.28
C PRO A 128 9.69 -8.72 -3.98
N PRO A 129 10.93 -8.94 -3.54
CA PRO A 129 12.09 -8.46 -4.29
C PRO A 129 12.10 -9.08 -5.70
N GLU A 130 12.39 -8.26 -6.71
CA GLU A 130 12.58 -8.69 -8.10
C GLU A 130 13.84 -9.54 -8.25
#